data_f390d2de29fa3bbd3c6c16c0a709013b
#
_entry.id   f390d2de29fa3bbd3c6c16c0a709013b
#
_cell.length_a   1.000
_cell.length_b   1.000
_cell.length_c   1.000
_cell.angle_alpha   90.00
_cell.angle_beta   90.00
_cell.angle_gamma   90.00
#
_symmetry.space_group_name_H-M   'P 1'
#
loop_
_entity.id
_entity.type
_entity.pdbx_description
1 polymer ?
#
loop_
_entity_poly.entity_id
_entity_poly.type
_entity_poly.pdbx_seq_one_letter_code
_entity_poly.pdbx_strand_id
1 'polypeptide(L)'
;MRRASFVSVVCLCLALFLGSCSVRRNNASTRFYHNLTTRYNVYFHGKNAFDETYNSFVANYSESYSRQIFLDPIEAQRGALKEQKGGAFDPALAKGQTAIKLHSIRTKPERKGRPSAREAEFYKRREYNTFLHNAWLLVGKSQFYNGDFLDAMATFSYMSRLYATEPAIRDEARLWQARSYTA
;
A
#
# COMPACT_ATOMS: atom_id res chain seq x y z
N MET A 1 19.63 15.12 -44.18
CA MET A 1 18.32 14.41 -44.23
C MET A 1 18.31 13.17 -43.31
N ARG A 2 19.29 12.28 -43.27
CA ARG A 2 19.27 11.08 -42.41
C ARG A 2 19.17 11.33 -40.88
N ARG A 3 19.79 12.41 -40.37
CA ARG A 3 19.72 12.74 -38.92
C ARG A 3 18.35 13.22 -38.48
N ALA A 4 17.65 13.99 -39.33
CA ALA A 4 16.29 14.45 -39.02
C ALA A 4 15.29 13.28 -38.96
N SER A 5 15.40 12.31 -39.88
CA SER A 5 14.55 11.11 -39.87
C SER A 5 14.80 10.23 -38.63
N PHE A 6 16.04 10.10 -38.18
CA PHE A 6 16.36 9.32 -36.98
C PHE A 6 15.77 9.97 -35.72
N VAL A 7 15.91 11.29 -35.58
CA VAL A 7 15.32 12.04 -34.44
C VAL A 7 13.80 11.92 -34.46
N SER A 8 13.15 12.03 -35.61
CA SER A 8 11.69 11.87 -35.72
C SER A 8 11.22 10.47 -35.31
N VAL A 9 11.94 9.42 -35.71
CA VAL A 9 11.61 8.03 -35.30
C VAL A 9 11.78 7.85 -33.79
N VAL A 10 12.85 8.36 -33.19
CA VAL A 10 13.09 8.29 -31.75
C VAL A 10 12.00 9.05 -30.98
N CYS A 11 11.63 10.26 -31.42
CA CYS A 11 10.55 11.03 -30.81
C CYS A 11 9.20 10.32 -30.92
N LEU A 12 8.91 9.69 -32.06
CA LEU A 12 7.67 8.92 -32.26
C LEU A 12 7.62 7.69 -31.36
N CYS A 13 8.74 6.96 -31.22
CA CYS A 13 8.86 5.85 -30.27
C CYS A 13 8.68 6.30 -28.82
N LEU A 14 9.32 7.41 -28.41
CA LEU A 14 9.12 7.98 -27.08
C LEU A 14 7.66 8.38 -26.81
N ALA A 15 6.99 9.01 -27.78
CA ALA A 15 5.60 9.40 -27.67
C ALA A 15 4.65 8.20 -27.52
N LEU A 16 4.92 7.08 -28.19
CA LEU A 16 4.17 5.83 -28.08
C LEU A 16 4.32 5.18 -26.68
N PHE A 17 5.46 5.35 -26.02
CA PHE A 17 5.66 4.86 -24.65
C PHE A 17 4.93 5.70 -23.60
N LEU A 18 4.73 7.00 -23.81
CA LEU A 18 4.07 7.87 -22.84
C LEU A 18 2.55 7.66 -22.73
N GLY A 19 1.91 7.08 -23.74
CA GLY A 19 0.46 6.87 -23.76
C GLY A 19 -0.04 5.59 -23.08
N SER A 20 0.85 4.70 -22.62
CA SER A 20 0.50 3.31 -22.27
C SER A 20 0.19 3.06 -20.78
N CYS A 21 0.51 3.97 -19.87
CA CYS A 21 0.54 3.69 -18.43
C CYS A 21 -0.62 4.32 -17.63
N SER A 22 -1.83 4.26 -18.14
CA SER A 22 -3.01 4.76 -17.42
C SER A 22 -3.67 3.68 -16.56
N VAL A 23 -3.91 3.94 -15.27
CA VAL A 23 -4.70 3.08 -14.36
C VAL A 23 -6.11 2.79 -14.87
N ARG A 24 -6.61 3.56 -15.84
CA ARG A 24 -7.90 3.33 -16.50
C ARG A 24 -7.92 2.12 -17.43
N ARG A 25 -6.75 1.65 -17.87
CA ARG A 25 -6.60 0.44 -18.70
C ARG A 25 -6.12 -0.71 -17.83
N ASN A 26 -6.72 -1.88 -17.98
CA ASN A 26 -6.31 -3.08 -17.27
C ASN A 26 -5.80 -4.13 -18.26
N ASN A 27 -4.56 -4.02 -18.65
CA ASN A 27 -3.83 -4.99 -19.46
C ASN A 27 -2.57 -5.48 -18.70
N ALA A 28 -1.88 -6.48 -19.23
CA ALA A 28 -0.70 -7.07 -18.59
C ALA A 28 0.42 -6.05 -18.38
N SER A 29 0.69 -5.20 -19.37
CA SER A 29 1.75 -4.17 -19.31
C SER A 29 1.43 -3.11 -18.25
N THR A 30 0.18 -2.64 -18.18
CA THR A 30 -0.26 -1.68 -17.17
C THR A 30 -0.13 -2.27 -15.77
N ARG A 31 -0.57 -3.51 -15.54
CA ARG A 31 -0.43 -4.18 -14.25
C ARG A 31 1.03 -4.35 -13.86
N PHE A 32 1.90 -4.75 -14.79
CA PHE A 32 3.33 -4.89 -14.55
C PHE A 32 3.96 -3.55 -14.15
N TYR A 33 3.72 -2.50 -14.93
CA TYR A 33 4.25 -1.16 -14.67
C TYR A 33 3.83 -0.64 -13.28
N HIS A 34 2.53 -0.66 -12.98
CA HIS A 34 2.03 -0.15 -11.70
C HIS A 34 2.50 -1.01 -10.53
N ASN A 35 2.59 -2.32 -10.67
CA ASN A 35 3.14 -3.21 -9.65
C ASN A 35 4.61 -2.88 -9.35
N LEU A 36 5.45 -2.77 -10.40
CA LEU A 36 6.87 -2.46 -10.28
C LEU A 36 7.10 -1.08 -9.65
N THR A 37 6.40 -0.06 -10.17
CA THR A 37 6.54 1.32 -9.68
C THR A 37 6.03 1.47 -8.25
N THR A 38 4.92 0.83 -7.89
CA THR A 38 4.43 0.81 -6.51
C THR A 38 5.50 0.25 -5.59
N ARG A 39 6.05 -0.91 -5.93
CA ARG A 39 6.98 -1.65 -5.07
C ARG A 39 8.29 -0.91 -4.86
N TYR A 40 8.92 -0.46 -5.93
CA TYR A 40 10.31 0.02 -5.90
C TYR A 40 10.47 1.55 -5.84
N ASN A 41 9.36 2.29 -5.83
CA ASN A 41 9.38 3.74 -5.69
C ASN A 41 8.57 4.18 -4.46
N VAL A 42 7.29 4.42 -4.63
CA VAL A 42 6.49 5.11 -3.59
C VAL A 42 6.38 4.29 -2.30
N TYR A 43 6.07 2.99 -2.43
CA TYR A 43 5.99 2.09 -1.27
C TYR A 43 7.34 1.92 -0.59
N PHE A 44 8.43 1.75 -1.35
CA PHE A 44 9.77 1.58 -0.80
C PHE A 44 10.15 2.74 0.13
N HIS A 45 9.95 3.98 -0.32
CA HIS A 45 10.22 5.16 0.51
C HIS A 45 9.29 5.25 1.73
N GLY A 46 8.02 4.87 1.56
CA GLY A 46 7.07 4.82 2.68
C GLY A 46 7.44 3.77 3.72
N LYS A 47 7.84 2.57 3.26
CA LYS A 47 8.28 1.47 4.13
C LYS A 47 9.55 1.84 4.89
N ASN A 48 10.53 2.46 4.24
CA ASN A 48 11.75 2.92 4.90
C ASN A 48 11.44 3.96 5.99
N ALA A 49 10.61 4.96 5.69
CA ALA A 49 10.19 5.95 6.68
C ALA A 49 9.46 5.30 7.87
N PHE A 50 8.63 4.29 7.61
CA PHE A 50 7.98 3.52 8.66
C PHE A 50 8.99 2.76 9.53
N ASP A 51 9.92 2.04 8.91
CA ASP A 51 10.91 1.22 9.60
C ASP A 51 11.89 2.08 10.42
N GLU A 52 12.34 3.20 9.89
CA GLU A 52 13.19 4.16 10.60
C GLU A 52 12.49 4.68 11.86
N THR A 53 11.24 5.10 11.73
CA THR A 53 10.43 5.57 12.85
C THR A 53 10.21 4.45 13.88
N TYR A 54 9.78 3.26 13.43
CA TYR A 54 9.55 2.10 14.30
C TYR A 54 10.80 1.71 15.06
N ASN A 55 11.93 1.57 14.37
CA ASN A 55 13.21 1.19 14.98
C ASN A 55 13.72 2.25 15.97
N SER A 56 13.47 3.54 15.69
CA SER A 56 13.79 4.62 16.64
C SER A 56 13.02 4.46 17.96
N PHE A 57 11.73 4.15 17.91
CA PHE A 57 10.94 3.88 19.11
C PHE A 57 11.42 2.65 19.85
N VAL A 58 11.72 1.57 19.14
CA VAL A 58 12.23 0.33 19.76
C VAL A 58 13.59 0.57 20.42
N ALA A 59 14.50 1.28 19.76
CA ALA A 59 15.84 1.56 20.29
C ALA A 59 15.83 2.46 21.52
N ASN A 60 14.86 3.37 21.62
CA ASN A 60 14.73 4.30 22.74
C ASN A 60 13.84 3.75 23.88
N TYR A 61 13.26 2.57 23.71
CA TYR A 61 12.40 1.97 24.71
C TYR A 61 13.23 1.27 25.80
N SER A 62 12.90 1.56 27.04
CA SER A 62 13.42 0.85 28.23
C SER A 62 12.24 0.26 29.00
N GLU A 63 12.24 -1.06 29.17
CA GLU A 63 11.20 -1.72 29.93
C GLU A 63 11.24 -1.34 31.41
N SER A 64 10.06 -1.06 31.98
CA SER A 64 9.90 -0.86 33.42
C SER A 64 9.10 -2.03 33.98
N TYR A 65 9.79 -2.92 34.69
CA TYR A 65 9.16 -4.09 35.33
C TYR A 65 8.26 -3.74 36.54
N SER A 66 8.21 -2.47 36.94
CA SER A 66 7.29 -1.96 37.96
C SER A 66 5.92 -1.56 37.40
N ARG A 67 5.71 -1.64 36.09
CA ARG A 67 4.47 -1.29 35.37
C ARG A 67 4.01 -2.44 34.51
N GLN A 68 2.79 -2.33 33.95
CA GLN A 68 2.30 -3.28 32.96
C GLN A 68 3.24 -3.30 31.75
N ILE A 69 3.71 -4.48 31.38
CA ILE A 69 4.52 -4.70 30.19
C ILE A 69 3.58 -4.79 28.98
N PHE A 70 3.81 -3.96 27.98
CA PHE A 70 3.07 -3.98 26.71
C PHE A 70 3.74 -4.94 25.73
N LEU A 71 2.95 -5.52 24.84
CA LEU A 71 3.45 -6.44 23.81
C LEU A 71 4.35 -5.71 22.79
N ASP A 72 4.08 -4.42 22.55
CA ASP A 72 4.80 -3.62 21.58
C ASP A 72 5.40 -2.37 22.28
N PRO A 73 6.70 -2.09 22.12
CA PRO A 73 7.35 -0.92 22.69
C PRO A 73 6.69 0.41 22.34
N ILE A 74 6.07 0.50 21.16
CA ILE A 74 5.37 1.71 20.73
C ILE A 74 4.06 1.88 21.49
N GLU A 75 3.35 0.80 21.77
CA GLU A 75 2.14 0.85 22.62
C GLU A 75 2.47 1.38 24.02
N ALA A 76 3.62 1.00 24.57
CA ALA A 76 4.09 1.50 25.86
C ALA A 76 4.40 3.01 25.85
N GLN A 77 4.83 3.55 24.71
CA GLN A 77 5.21 4.96 24.54
C GLN A 77 4.05 5.83 24.00
N ARG A 78 2.88 5.27 23.80
CA ARG A 78 1.73 5.94 23.18
C ARG A 78 1.31 7.25 23.86
N GLY A 79 1.46 7.36 25.19
CA GLY A 79 1.19 8.59 25.92
C GLY A 79 2.03 9.77 25.42
N ALA A 80 3.32 9.54 25.18
CA ALA A 80 4.25 10.54 24.65
C ALA A 80 3.97 10.93 23.18
N LEU A 81 3.44 9.98 22.38
CA LEU A 81 3.11 10.23 20.98
C LEU A 81 1.90 11.16 20.80
N LYS A 82 0.92 11.12 21.70
CA LYS A 82 -0.28 11.97 21.64
C LYS A 82 0.00 13.46 21.85
N GLU A 83 1.10 13.80 22.46
CA GLU A 83 1.50 15.20 22.70
C GLU A 83 2.21 15.83 21.49
N GLN A 84 2.62 15.05 20.50
CA GLN A 84 3.26 15.56 19.29
C GLN A 84 2.20 16.03 18.28
N LYS A 85 2.37 17.23 17.74
CA LYS A 85 1.59 17.74 16.62
C LYS A 85 1.89 16.91 15.38
N GLY A 86 0.91 16.17 14.89
CA GLY A 86 1.06 15.18 13.82
C GLY A 86 1.56 13.83 14.32
N GLY A 87 1.28 12.77 13.57
CA GLY A 87 1.74 11.43 13.90
C GLY A 87 3.19 11.20 13.48
N ALA A 88 3.96 10.49 14.29
CA ALA A 88 5.33 10.14 13.97
C ALA A 88 5.44 9.32 12.66
N PHE A 89 4.38 8.59 12.31
CA PHE A 89 4.28 7.77 11.09
C PHE A 89 3.61 8.49 9.90
N ASP A 90 3.36 9.80 9.98
CA ASP A 90 2.75 10.59 8.90
C ASP A 90 3.54 10.55 7.58
N PRO A 91 4.88 10.57 7.56
CA PRO A 91 5.62 10.41 6.31
C PRO A 91 5.35 9.08 5.61
N ALA A 92 5.25 7.98 6.36
CA ALA A 92 4.92 6.65 5.85
C ALA A 92 3.46 6.60 5.36
N LEU A 93 2.54 7.16 6.15
CA LEU A 93 1.12 7.28 5.82
C LEU A 93 0.91 8.01 4.50
N ALA A 94 1.52 9.17 4.32
CA ALA A 94 1.40 9.97 3.10
C ALA A 94 1.94 9.24 1.86
N LYS A 95 3.05 8.50 1.98
CA LYS A 95 3.60 7.68 0.89
C LYS A 95 2.68 6.50 0.56
N GLY A 96 2.14 5.81 1.56
CA GLY A 96 1.17 4.74 1.37
C GLY A 96 -0.09 5.22 0.63
N GLN A 97 -0.66 6.33 1.06
CA GLN A 97 -1.81 6.96 0.40
C GLN A 97 -1.49 7.38 -1.04
N THR A 98 -0.31 7.93 -1.29
CA THR A 98 0.15 8.29 -2.63
C THR A 98 0.27 7.06 -3.53
N ALA A 99 0.82 5.95 -3.02
CA ALA A 99 0.91 4.70 -3.75
C ALA A 99 -0.48 4.19 -4.16
N ILE A 100 -1.44 4.22 -3.25
CA ILE A 100 -2.83 3.81 -3.52
C ILE A 100 -3.46 4.71 -4.58
N LYS A 101 -3.34 6.03 -4.41
CA LYS A 101 -3.92 7.03 -5.34
C LYS A 101 -3.41 6.87 -6.76
N LEU A 102 -2.11 6.63 -6.94
CA LEU A 102 -1.46 6.62 -8.25
C LEU A 102 -1.49 5.26 -8.94
N HIS A 103 -1.58 4.16 -8.18
CA HIS A 103 -1.33 2.83 -8.73
C HIS A 103 -2.46 1.82 -8.52
N SER A 104 -3.61 2.21 -7.98
CA SER A 104 -4.80 1.34 -7.87
C SER A 104 -5.42 1.10 -9.23
N ILE A 105 -5.60 -0.17 -9.60
CA ILE A 105 -6.23 -0.59 -10.86
C ILE A 105 -7.55 -1.27 -10.54
N ARG A 106 -8.66 -0.53 -10.67
CA ARG A 106 -10.02 -0.99 -10.36
C ARG A 106 -10.82 -1.41 -11.59
N THR A 107 -10.39 -0.94 -12.75
CA THR A 107 -11.03 -1.28 -14.03
C THR A 107 -10.89 -2.77 -14.28
N LYS A 108 -12.00 -3.44 -14.58
CA LYS A 108 -11.97 -4.86 -14.95
C LYS A 108 -11.25 -5.08 -16.27
N PRO A 109 -10.45 -6.15 -16.41
CA PRO A 109 -9.82 -6.48 -17.67
C PRO A 109 -10.88 -6.94 -18.68
N GLU A 110 -10.60 -6.75 -19.96
CA GLU A 110 -11.42 -7.25 -21.04
C GLU A 110 -11.46 -8.78 -21.04
N ARG A 111 -12.66 -9.34 -21.17
CA ARG A 111 -12.85 -10.80 -21.28
C ARG A 111 -12.71 -11.22 -22.73
N LYS A 112 -11.85 -12.20 -22.97
CA LYS A 112 -11.70 -12.85 -24.27
C LYS A 112 -12.21 -14.29 -24.18
N GLY A 113 -13.38 -14.53 -24.75
CA GLY A 113 -13.98 -15.87 -24.80
C GLY A 113 -14.44 -16.40 -23.43
N ARG A 114 -14.53 -17.76 -23.32
CA ARG A 114 -14.91 -18.45 -22.07
C ARG A 114 -13.69 -18.58 -21.15
N PRO A 115 -13.71 -18.00 -19.95
CA PRO A 115 -12.55 -18.01 -19.08
C PRO A 115 -12.32 -19.42 -18.49
N SER A 116 -11.06 -19.78 -18.30
CA SER A 116 -10.66 -20.91 -17.46
C SER A 116 -11.03 -20.66 -15.99
N ALA A 117 -11.01 -21.68 -15.15
CA ALA A 117 -11.31 -21.53 -13.72
C ALA A 117 -10.39 -20.48 -13.03
N ARG A 118 -9.10 -20.49 -13.37
CA ARG A 118 -8.12 -19.52 -12.84
C ARG A 118 -8.40 -18.10 -13.29
N GLU A 119 -8.77 -17.91 -14.55
CA GLU A 119 -9.17 -16.58 -15.07
C GLU A 119 -10.47 -16.11 -14.46
N ALA A 120 -11.43 -17.01 -14.20
CA ALA A 120 -12.68 -16.69 -13.53
C ALA A 120 -12.42 -16.13 -12.12
N GLU A 121 -11.50 -16.72 -11.35
CA GLU A 121 -11.08 -16.17 -10.05
C GLU A 121 -10.38 -14.82 -10.19
N PHE A 122 -9.52 -14.67 -11.18
CA PHE A 122 -8.87 -13.39 -11.45
C PHE A 122 -9.89 -12.28 -11.78
N TYR A 123 -10.95 -12.57 -12.55
CA TYR A 123 -12.02 -11.60 -12.87
C TYR A 123 -12.91 -11.23 -11.68
N LYS A 124 -12.90 -12.00 -10.59
CA LYS A 124 -13.62 -11.66 -9.35
C LYS A 124 -12.92 -10.60 -8.51
N ARG A 125 -11.62 -10.39 -8.73
CA ARG A 125 -10.84 -9.39 -8.00
C ARG A 125 -11.44 -7.99 -8.14
N ARG A 126 -11.21 -7.17 -7.13
CA ARG A 126 -11.59 -5.75 -7.09
C ARG A 126 -10.40 -4.81 -7.23
N GLU A 127 -9.19 -5.34 -7.03
CA GLU A 127 -7.91 -4.67 -7.25
C GLU A 127 -7.00 -5.56 -8.08
N TYR A 128 -6.39 -4.99 -9.12
CA TYR A 128 -5.58 -5.72 -10.10
C TYR A 128 -4.09 -5.42 -10.01
N ASN A 129 -3.69 -4.39 -9.24
CA ASN A 129 -2.31 -4.23 -8.83
C ASN A 129 -2.03 -5.17 -7.64
N THR A 130 -1.41 -6.30 -7.92
CA THR A 130 -1.21 -7.36 -6.93
C THR A 130 -0.30 -6.97 -5.76
N PHE A 131 0.50 -5.93 -5.89
CA PHE A 131 1.37 -5.44 -4.81
C PHE A 131 0.69 -4.41 -3.90
N LEU A 132 -0.40 -3.79 -4.34
CA LEU A 132 -1.00 -2.62 -3.68
C LEU A 132 -1.52 -2.92 -2.25
N HIS A 133 -1.82 -4.17 -1.92
CA HIS A 133 -2.20 -4.56 -0.57
C HIS A 133 -1.14 -4.17 0.48
N ASN A 134 0.16 -4.18 0.11
CA ASN A 134 1.23 -3.73 1.00
C ASN A 134 1.13 -2.23 1.32
N ALA A 135 0.71 -1.41 0.35
CA ALA A 135 0.49 0.01 0.59
C ALA A 135 -0.73 0.25 1.50
N TRP A 136 -1.79 -0.53 1.36
CA TRP A 136 -2.93 -0.50 2.28
C TRP A 136 -2.56 -0.90 3.70
N LEU A 137 -1.75 -1.97 3.86
CA LEU A 137 -1.21 -2.38 5.16
C LEU A 137 -0.34 -1.29 5.77
N LEU A 138 0.52 -0.65 4.97
CA LEU A 138 1.36 0.45 5.43
C LEU A 138 0.52 1.62 5.97
N VAL A 139 -0.54 2.01 5.24
CA VAL A 139 -1.48 3.06 5.68
C VAL A 139 -2.13 2.70 7.01
N GLY A 140 -2.74 1.52 7.09
CA GLY A 140 -3.43 1.10 8.32
C GLY A 140 -2.50 0.94 9.51
N LYS A 141 -1.29 0.39 9.31
CA LYS A 141 -0.27 0.26 10.35
C LYS A 141 0.24 1.63 10.81
N SER A 142 0.46 2.58 9.90
CA SER A 142 0.86 3.95 10.25
C SER A 142 -0.21 4.66 11.07
N GLN A 143 -1.48 4.53 10.70
CA GLN A 143 -2.61 5.04 11.47
C GLN A 143 -2.67 4.40 12.88
N PHE A 144 -2.51 3.08 12.95
CA PHE A 144 -2.50 2.35 14.21
C PHE A 144 -1.41 2.86 15.16
N TYR A 145 -0.17 2.99 14.67
CA TYR A 145 0.96 3.43 15.49
C TYR A 145 0.93 4.94 15.80
N ASN A 146 0.24 5.75 15.01
CA ASN A 146 -0.09 7.13 15.37
C ASN A 146 -1.16 7.23 16.48
N GLY A 147 -1.86 6.13 16.80
CA GLY A 147 -2.98 6.13 17.74
C GLY A 147 -4.34 6.46 17.10
N ASP A 148 -4.40 6.57 15.77
CA ASP A 148 -5.61 6.84 15.00
C ASP A 148 -6.40 5.53 14.76
N PHE A 149 -6.85 4.90 15.86
CA PHE A 149 -7.43 3.54 15.79
C PHE A 149 -8.71 3.46 14.97
N LEU A 150 -9.55 4.48 15.02
CA LEU A 150 -10.80 4.50 14.22
C LEU A 150 -10.50 4.52 12.73
N ASP A 151 -9.51 5.30 12.31
CA ASP A 151 -9.07 5.35 10.92
C ASP A 151 -8.37 4.05 10.50
N ALA A 152 -7.53 3.48 11.38
CA ALA A 152 -6.91 2.18 11.15
C ALA A 152 -7.97 1.08 10.96
N MET A 153 -8.97 1.01 11.84
CA MET A 153 -10.10 0.08 11.73
C MET A 153 -10.85 0.25 10.41
N ALA A 154 -11.15 1.49 10.03
CA ALA A 154 -11.83 1.79 8.77
C ALA A 154 -11.00 1.33 7.57
N THR A 155 -9.68 1.60 7.58
CA THR A 155 -8.74 1.18 6.54
C THR A 155 -8.68 -0.35 6.43
N PHE A 156 -8.51 -1.07 7.53
CA PHE A 156 -8.44 -2.54 7.51
C PHE A 156 -9.78 -3.19 7.16
N SER A 157 -10.90 -2.63 7.64
CA SER A 157 -12.25 -3.07 7.23
C SER A 157 -12.46 -2.90 5.73
N TYR A 158 -12.06 -1.77 5.17
CA TYR A 158 -12.12 -1.54 3.73
C TYR A 158 -11.23 -2.52 2.96
N MET A 159 -9.99 -2.72 3.42
CA MET A 159 -9.04 -3.66 2.83
C MET A 159 -9.59 -5.10 2.83
N SER A 160 -10.20 -5.55 3.92
CA SER A 160 -10.79 -6.90 4.01
C SER A 160 -11.89 -7.14 2.99
N ARG A 161 -12.69 -6.10 2.69
CA ARG A 161 -13.72 -6.15 1.64
C ARG A 161 -13.14 -6.05 0.23
N LEU A 162 -12.09 -5.26 0.06
CA LEU A 162 -11.42 -5.09 -1.23
C LEU A 162 -10.78 -6.40 -1.70
N TYR A 163 -10.13 -7.10 -0.79
CA TYR A 163 -9.40 -8.35 -1.04
C TYR A 163 -10.20 -9.59 -0.61
N ALA A 164 -11.53 -9.54 -0.68
CA ALA A 164 -12.42 -10.63 -0.25
C ALA A 164 -12.13 -11.97 -0.96
N THR A 165 -11.62 -11.94 -2.19
CA THR A 165 -11.23 -13.10 -2.99
C THR A 165 -9.80 -13.60 -2.73
N GLU A 166 -9.06 -12.94 -1.86
CA GLU A 166 -7.65 -13.22 -1.55
C GLU A 166 -7.50 -13.50 -0.06
N PRO A 167 -7.72 -14.74 0.40
CA PRO A 167 -7.88 -15.08 1.83
C PRO A 167 -6.73 -14.61 2.71
N ALA A 168 -5.48 -14.81 2.29
CA ALA A 168 -4.31 -14.41 3.08
C ALA A 168 -4.30 -12.90 3.37
N ILE A 169 -4.56 -12.06 2.36
CA ILE A 169 -4.58 -10.60 2.50
C ILE A 169 -5.79 -10.15 3.33
N ARG A 170 -6.94 -10.76 3.08
CA ARG A 170 -8.17 -10.47 3.82
C ARG A 170 -8.01 -10.78 5.31
N ASP A 171 -7.42 -11.92 5.63
CA ASP A 171 -7.31 -12.38 7.01
C ASP A 171 -6.24 -11.61 7.78
N GLU A 172 -5.13 -11.19 7.13
CA GLU A 172 -4.19 -10.22 7.71
C GLU A 172 -4.88 -8.88 8.02
N ALA A 173 -5.69 -8.36 7.10
CA ALA A 173 -6.44 -7.13 7.33
C ALA A 173 -7.41 -7.25 8.52
N ARG A 174 -8.10 -8.40 8.66
CA ARG A 174 -8.98 -8.67 9.80
C ARG A 174 -8.23 -8.76 11.13
N LEU A 175 -7.04 -9.36 11.12
CA LEU A 175 -6.19 -9.42 12.31
C LEU A 175 -5.83 -8.01 12.79
N TRP A 176 -5.37 -7.15 11.90
CA TRP A 176 -5.05 -5.75 12.23
C TRP A 176 -6.28 -4.94 12.63
N GLN A 177 -7.44 -5.20 12.01
CA GLN A 177 -8.70 -4.60 12.42
C GLN A 177 -9.05 -4.99 13.85
N ALA A 178 -8.97 -6.27 14.20
CA ALA A 178 -9.21 -6.75 15.57
C ALA A 178 -8.23 -6.12 16.57
N ARG A 179 -6.94 -6.05 16.23
CA ARG A 179 -5.92 -5.38 17.05
C ARG A 179 -6.24 -3.90 17.28
N SER A 180 -6.76 -3.22 16.26
CA SER A 180 -7.17 -1.81 16.40
C SER A 180 -8.40 -1.62 17.29
N TYR A 181 -9.23 -2.65 17.45
CA TYR A 181 -10.37 -2.63 18.38
C TYR A 181 -9.93 -2.75 19.84
N THR A 182 -8.82 -3.43 20.10
CA THR A 182 -8.37 -3.73 21.47
C THR A 182 -7.36 -2.71 21.99
N ALA A 183 -6.94 -1.80 21.14
CA ALA A 183 -5.96 -0.74 21.45
C ALA A 183 -6.62 0.55 21.91
#